data_3e71bc5a77f2fb69aa6f8d5ce4de0b3a
#
_entry.id   3e71bc5a77f2fb69aa6f8d5ce4de0b3a
#
_cell.length_a   1.000
_cell.length_b   1.000
_cell.length_c   1.000
_cell.angle_alpha   90.00
_cell.angle_beta   90.00
_cell.angle_gamma   90.00
#
_symmetry.space_group_name_H-M   'P 1'
#
loop_
_entity.id
_entity.type
_entity.pdbx_description
1 polymer ?
#
loop_
_entity_poly.entity_id
_entity_poly.type
_entity_poly.pdbx_seq_one_letter_code
_entity_poly.pdbx_strand_id
1 'polypeptide(L)'
;LFAGALWGDEGVIGMRETLPATGYGLELDGRSLGLEDVVAVARGEAGECVLSGAAAERVEEANRLKRELIASERPIYGVTTGFGDSAHRQISPARTAELQKNILRFLGNGIGPLAPPEVVRATMLLRANCMARGNSGVRRELVELLLAFVNHDVLPPIPERGSCGASGDLVPLSYLGS
;
A
#
# COMPACT_ATOMS: atom_id res chain seq x y z
N LEU A 1 16.86 -4.66 -2.55
CA LEU A 1 17.65 -3.67 -3.32
C LEU A 1 16.77 -2.50 -3.79
N PHE A 2 16.10 -1.75 -2.86
CA PHE A 2 15.39 -0.51 -3.18
C PHE A 2 15.30 0.43 -1.97
N ALA A 3 16.33 0.51 -1.17
CA ALA A 3 16.41 1.45 -0.06
C ALA A 3 17.68 2.29 -0.18
N GLY A 4 17.75 3.16 -1.16
CA GLY A 4 18.98 3.91 -1.24
C GLY A 4 19.11 5.00 -2.29
N ALA A 5 18.06 5.80 -2.56
CA ALA A 5 18.29 6.88 -3.52
C ALA A 5 17.46 8.17 -3.41
N LEU A 6 16.58 8.35 -2.43
CA LEU A 6 15.76 9.59 -2.37
C LEU A 6 15.56 10.22 -0.98
N TRP A 7 16.25 9.77 0.05
CA TRP A 7 16.09 10.32 1.40
C TRP A 7 17.40 10.99 1.84
N GLY A 8 17.40 12.32 1.97
CA GLY A 8 18.45 13.05 2.64
C GLY A 8 18.45 12.68 4.14
N ASP A 9 19.61 12.84 4.81
CA ASP A 9 19.91 12.41 6.18
C ASP A 9 18.98 12.93 7.30
N GLU A 10 17.92 13.67 6.99
CA GLU A 10 17.00 14.24 7.98
C GLU A 10 15.60 13.55 8.02
N GLY A 11 15.37 12.48 7.29
CA GLY A 11 14.04 11.89 7.06
C GLY A 11 13.70 10.59 7.80
N VAL A 12 14.61 10.01 8.57
CA VAL A 12 14.31 8.82 9.38
C VAL A 12 13.86 9.27 10.76
N ILE A 13 12.55 9.46 10.92
CA ILE A 13 11.94 9.55 12.26
C ILE A 13 12.24 8.21 12.95
N GLY A 14 12.98 8.28 14.06
CA GLY A 14 13.60 7.14 14.73
C GLY A 14 12.71 5.90 14.81
N MET A 15 13.27 4.77 14.39
CA MET A 15 12.66 3.46 14.64
C MET A 15 12.43 3.32 16.15
N ARG A 16 11.18 3.31 16.59
CA ARG A 16 10.86 2.83 17.93
C ARG A 16 11.13 1.33 17.97
N GLU A 17 11.80 0.88 19.03
CA GLU A 17 11.69 -0.54 19.42
C GLU A 17 10.19 -0.88 19.42
N THR A 18 9.78 -1.95 18.74
CA THR A 18 8.42 -2.44 18.54
C THR A 18 7.36 -1.80 19.45
N LEU A 19 6.24 -1.34 18.90
CA LEU A 19 5.12 -0.83 19.70
C LEU A 19 4.95 -1.73 20.94
N PRO A 20 4.82 -1.17 22.15
CA PRO A 20 4.69 -2.00 23.35
C PRO A 20 3.50 -2.93 23.16
N ALA A 21 3.70 -4.23 23.31
CA ALA A 21 2.68 -5.28 23.16
C ALA A 21 1.65 -5.23 24.31
N THR A 22 1.02 -4.07 24.49
CA THR A 22 -0.02 -3.85 25.52
C THR A 22 -1.43 -4.03 24.98
N GLY A 23 -1.58 -4.10 23.64
CA GLY A 23 -2.84 -4.29 22.95
C GLY A 23 -3.07 -5.73 22.48
N TYR A 24 -4.30 -6.04 22.11
CA TYR A 24 -4.63 -7.31 21.44
C TYR A 24 -4.03 -7.33 20.03
N GLY A 25 -3.52 -8.51 19.62
CA GLY A 25 -3.05 -8.72 18.26
C GLY A 25 -4.21 -8.62 17.26
N LEU A 26 -3.95 -8.03 16.11
CA LEU A 26 -4.96 -7.85 15.07
C LEU A 26 -4.66 -8.75 13.86
N GLU A 27 -5.58 -9.66 13.55
CA GLU A 27 -5.49 -10.51 12.37
C GLU A 27 -6.36 -9.93 11.23
N LEU A 28 -5.73 -9.50 10.14
CA LEU A 28 -6.41 -8.93 8.98
C LEU A 28 -6.89 -10.01 8.03
N ASP A 29 -8.20 -10.08 7.87
CA ASP A 29 -8.88 -10.97 6.91
C ASP A 29 -9.49 -10.23 5.70
N GLY A 30 -9.39 -8.89 5.66
CA GLY A 30 -9.98 -8.05 4.63
C GLY A 30 -11.48 -7.79 4.78
N ARG A 31 -12.12 -8.22 5.88
CA ARG A 31 -13.58 -8.18 6.06
C ARG A 31 -14.04 -7.74 7.43
N SER A 32 -13.39 -8.22 8.49
CA SER A 32 -13.84 -8.06 9.88
C SER A 32 -13.30 -6.83 10.60
N LEU A 33 -12.40 -6.06 9.97
CA LEU A 33 -11.79 -4.87 10.57
C LEU A 33 -12.86 -3.84 10.98
N GLY A 34 -12.95 -3.56 12.27
CA GLY A 34 -13.87 -2.58 12.86
C GLY A 34 -13.25 -1.19 13.01
N LEU A 35 -14.09 -0.21 13.36
CA LEU A 35 -13.62 1.17 13.59
C LEU A 35 -12.69 1.25 14.80
N GLU A 36 -13.00 0.51 15.85
CA GLU A 36 -12.21 0.44 17.08
C GLU A 36 -10.80 -0.09 16.81
N ASP A 37 -10.66 -1.10 15.95
CA ASP A 37 -9.37 -1.65 15.54
C ASP A 37 -8.53 -0.60 14.81
N VAL A 38 -9.15 0.13 13.88
CA VAL A 38 -8.48 1.21 13.13
C VAL A 38 -7.99 2.30 14.09
N VAL A 39 -8.81 2.69 15.06
CA VAL A 39 -8.46 3.72 16.06
C VAL A 39 -7.33 3.22 16.95
N ALA A 40 -7.38 1.98 17.41
CA ALA A 40 -6.33 1.39 18.26
C ALA A 40 -4.97 1.36 17.53
N VAL A 41 -4.95 0.90 16.26
CA VAL A 41 -3.73 0.91 15.46
C VAL A 41 -3.25 2.33 15.17
N ALA A 42 -4.15 3.24 14.80
CA ALA A 42 -3.81 4.63 14.52
C ALA A 42 -3.08 5.29 15.70
N ARG A 43 -3.53 5.01 16.93
CA ARG A 43 -2.96 5.54 18.18
C ARG A 43 -1.74 4.79 18.69
N GLY A 44 -1.38 3.66 18.06
CA GLY A 44 -0.32 2.79 18.55
C GLY A 44 -0.67 2.02 19.82
N GLU A 45 -1.96 1.77 20.05
CA GLU A 45 -2.51 1.05 21.20
C GLU A 45 -2.76 -0.44 20.89
N ALA A 46 -2.80 -0.82 19.59
CA ALA A 46 -2.93 -2.21 19.17
C ALA A 46 -1.61 -2.98 19.34
N GLY A 47 -1.71 -4.30 19.47
CA GLY A 47 -0.58 -5.21 19.38
C GLY A 47 -0.17 -5.46 17.91
N GLU A 48 0.50 -6.58 17.67
CA GLU A 48 0.98 -6.94 16.34
C GLU A 48 -0.18 -7.13 15.34
N CYS A 49 -0.04 -6.51 14.16
CA CYS A 49 -0.95 -6.67 13.04
C CYS A 49 -0.38 -7.74 12.09
N VAL A 50 -1.14 -8.79 11.80
CA VAL A 50 -0.73 -9.87 10.90
C VAL A 50 -1.79 -10.15 9.83
N LEU A 51 -1.36 -10.67 8.69
CA LEU A 51 -2.27 -11.13 7.64
C LEU A 51 -2.78 -12.55 8.00
N SER A 52 -4.10 -12.76 7.97
CA SER A 52 -4.66 -14.10 8.22
C SER A 52 -4.24 -15.10 7.14
N GLY A 53 -4.10 -16.36 7.52
CA GLY A 53 -3.75 -17.42 6.58
C GLY A 53 -4.71 -17.49 5.39
N ALA A 54 -6.01 -17.44 5.65
CA ALA A 54 -7.03 -17.44 4.60
C ALA A 54 -6.98 -16.21 3.68
N ALA A 55 -6.60 -15.03 4.20
CA ALA A 55 -6.39 -13.85 3.37
C ALA A 55 -5.12 -13.97 2.54
N ALA A 56 -4.04 -14.51 3.10
CA ALA A 56 -2.80 -14.77 2.36
C ALA A 56 -3.04 -15.66 1.15
N GLU A 57 -3.77 -16.77 1.31
CA GLU A 57 -4.14 -17.67 0.22
C GLU A 57 -4.93 -16.95 -0.88
N ARG A 58 -5.92 -16.13 -0.52
CA ARG A 58 -6.69 -15.35 -1.51
C ARG A 58 -5.83 -14.34 -2.27
N VAL A 59 -4.91 -13.67 -1.59
CA VAL A 59 -3.98 -12.72 -2.21
C VAL A 59 -3.04 -13.43 -3.19
N GLU A 60 -2.51 -14.59 -2.82
CA GLU A 60 -1.65 -15.42 -3.68
C GLU A 60 -2.41 -15.91 -4.91
N GLU A 61 -3.63 -16.40 -4.75
CA GLU A 61 -4.49 -16.85 -5.83
C GLU A 61 -4.76 -15.72 -6.85
N ALA A 62 -5.14 -14.53 -6.34
CA ALA A 62 -5.37 -13.36 -7.19
C ALA A 62 -4.09 -12.92 -7.92
N ASN A 63 -2.93 -13.01 -7.27
CA ASN A 63 -1.66 -12.71 -7.91
C ASN A 63 -1.30 -13.74 -9.00
N ARG A 64 -1.56 -15.01 -8.76
CA ARG A 64 -1.40 -16.08 -9.76
C ARG A 64 -2.26 -15.81 -10.99
N LEU A 65 -3.56 -15.55 -10.78
CA LEU A 65 -4.50 -15.23 -11.86
C LEU A 65 -4.04 -14.02 -12.67
N LYS A 66 -3.60 -12.95 -12.01
CA LYS A 66 -3.07 -11.77 -12.70
C LYS A 66 -1.87 -12.15 -13.60
N ARG A 67 -0.94 -12.98 -13.13
CA ARG A 67 0.21 -13.40 -13.93
C ARG A 67 -0.22 -14.22 -15.16
N GLU A 68 -1.19 -15.11 -15.02
CA GLU A 68 -1.77 -15.88 -16.13
C GLU A 68 -2.44 -14.96 -17.17
N LEU A 69 -3.20 -13.96 -16.72
CA LEU A 69 -3.83 -12.98 -17.60
C LEU A 69 -2.79 -12.14 -18.36
N ILE A 70 -1.70 -11.73 -17.71
CA ILE A 70 -0.60 -11.00 -18.36
C ILE A 70 0.06 -11.90 -19.41
N ALA A 71 0.35 -13.15 -19.07
CA ALA A 71 1.00 -14.11 -19.98
C ALA A 71 0.11 -14.44 -21.20
N SER A 72 -1.20 -14.39 -21.05
CA SER A 72 -2.17 -14.56 -22.15
C SER A 72 -2.49 -13.26 -22.89
N GLU A 73 -1.74 -12.19 -22.65
CA GLU A 73 -1.88 -10.87 -23.27
C GLU A 73 -3.28 -10.24 -23.14
N ARG A 74 -4.06 -10.65 -22.15
CA ARG A 74 -5.36 -10.06 -21.87
C ARG A 74 -5.20 -8.68 -21.27
N PRO A 75 -6.00 -7.69 -21.74
CA PRO A 75 -5.92 -6.33 -21.21
C PRO A 75 -6.38 -6.30 -19.75
N ILE A 76 -5.53 -5.74 -18.88
CA ILE A 76 -5.84 -5.48 -17.48
C ILE A 76 -5.62 -3.99 -17.26
N TYR A 77 -6.68 -3.27 -16.90
CA TYR A 77 -6.64 -1.83 -16.65
C TYR A 77 -5.50 -1.47 -15.68
N GLY A 78 -4.66 -0.54 -16.09
CA GLY A 78 -3.56 -0.03 -15.28
C GLY A 78 -2.40 -1.00 -15.06
N VAL A 79 -2.43 -2.19 -15.64
CA VAL A 79 -1.34 -3.18 -15.63
C VAL A 79 -0.76 -3.37 -17.02
N THR A 80 -1.61 -3.80 -17.96
CA THR A 80 -1.25 -3.97 -19.38
C THR A 80 -1.93 -2.93 -20.27
N THR A 81 -2.55 -1.90 -19.67
CA THR A 81 -3.10 -0.72 -20.35
C THR A 81 -2.60 0.54 -19.67
N GLY A 82 -2.76 1.68 -20.34
CA GLY A 82 -2.64 2.98 -19.70
C GLY A 82 -3.77 3.26 -18.70
N PHE A 83 -3.80 4.47 -18.14
CA PHE A 83 -4.74 4.91 -17.12
C PHE A 83 -5.66 6.00 -17.66
N GLY A 84 -6.89 6.09 -17.12
CA GLY A 84 -7.85 7.13 -17.48
C GLY A 84 -8.09 7.17 -18.99
N ASP A 85 -7.90 8.33 -19.60
CA ASP A 85 -8.06 8.52 -21.04
C ASP A 85 -7.14 7.63 -21.91
N SER A 86 -6.00 7.21 -21.35
CA SER A 86 -5.07 6.28 -22.01
C SER A 86 -5.41 4.79 -21.80
N ALA A 87 -6.53 4.44 -21.21
CA ALA A 87 -6.92 3.05 -20.94
C ALA A 87 -7.02 2.18 -22.20
N HIS A 88 -7.28 2.81 -23.36
CA HIS A 88 -7.33 2.14 -24.67
C HIS A 88 -5.94 1.75 -25.22
N ARG A 89 -4.86 2.28 -24.65
CA ARG A 89 -3.49 1.99 -25.09
C ARG A 89 -2.99 0.74 -24.41
N GLN A 90 -2.71 -0.29 -25.17
CA GLN A 90 -2.08 -1.52 -24.66
C GLN A 90 -0.59 -1.31 -24.39
N ILE A 91 -0.12 -1.88 -23.29
CA ILE A 91 1.27 -1.87 -22.85
C ILE A 91 1.79 -3.31 -22.93
N SER A 92 2.91 -3.51 -23.60
CA SER A 92 3.51 -4.85 -23.69
C SER A 92 3.88 -5.40 -22.30
N PRO A 93 3.77 -6.70 -22.06
CA PRO A 93 4.13 -7.32 -20.78
C PRO A 93 5.52 -6.94 -20.29
N ALA A 94 6.50 -6.79 -21.19
CA ALA A 94 7.87 -6.37 -20.86
C ALA A 94 7.97 -4.96 -20.27
N ARG A 95 7.00 -4.07 -20.53
CA ARG A 95 7.00 -2.68 -20.07
C ARG A 95 6.07 -2.40 -18.89
N THR A 96 5.36 -3.39 -18.39
CA THR A 96 4.42 -3.20 -17.28
C THR A 96 5.10 -2.69 -16.01
N ALA A 97 6.29 -3.18 -15.70
CA ALA A 97 7.07 -2.73 -14.54
C ALA A 97 7.54 -1.27 -14.68
N GLU A 98 7.91 -0.85 -15.88
CA GLU A 98 8.27 0.54 -16.19
C GLU A 98 7.06 1.47 -16.03
N LEU A 99 5.88 1.06 -16.50
CA LEU A 99 4.63 1.80 -16.33
C LEU A 99 4.34 2.06 -14.85
N GLN A 100 4.46 1.05 -13.99
CA GLN A 100 4.20 1.18 -12.55
C GLN A 100 5.20 2.15 -11.88
N LYS A 101 6.48 2.07 -12.23
CA LYS A 101 7.49 3.02 -11.72
C LYS A 101 7.21 4.46 -12.15
N ASN A 102 6.80 4.63 -13.40
CA ASN A 102 6.53 5.96 -13.94
C ASN A 102 5.29 6.61 -13.30
N ILE A 103 4.26 5.83 -12.99
CA ILE A 103 3.08 6.39 -12.31
C ILE A 103 3.43 6.85 -10.88
N LEU A 104 4.23 6.11 -10.13
CA LEU A 104 4.68 6.55 -8.81
C LEU A 104 5.47 7.87 -8.89
N ARG A 105 6.40 7.98 -9.85
CA ARG A 105 7.17 9.21 -10.07
C ARG A 105 6.28 10.39 -10.48
N PHE A 106 5.29 10.15 -11.31
CA PHE A 106 4.34 11.18 -11.77
C PHE A 106 3.45 11.69 -10.64
N LEU A 107 3.08 10.83 -9.70
CA LEU A 107 2.17 11.16 -8.60
C LEU A 107 2.86 11.75 -7.37
N GLY A 108 4.18 11.76 -7.29
CA GLY A 108 4.95 12.30 -6.16
C GLY A 108 4.97 13.84 -6.12
N ASN A 109 3.81 14.49 -6.21
CA ASN A 109 3.66 15.95 -6.29
C ASN A 109 2.78 16.52 -5.16
N GLY A 110 2.66 15.81 -4.05
CA GLY A 110 1.97 16.29 -2.86
C GLY A 110 2.65 17.51 -2.24
N ILE A 111 1.87 18.39 -1.61
CA ILE A 111 2.31 19.62 -0.98
C ILE A 111 1.68 19.83 0.39
N GLY A 112 2.19 20.80 1.14
CA GLY A 112 1.68 21.17 2.47
C GLY A 112 2.38 20.44 3.61
N PRO A 113 1.87 20.54 4.84
CA PRO A 113 2.41 19.83 5.98
C PRO A 113 2.27 18.31 5.79
N LEU A 114 3.00 17.54 6.57
CA LEU A 114 2.87 16.08 6.59
C LEU A 114 1.60 15.68 7.36
N ALA A 115 0.95 14.63 6.89
CA ALA A 115 -0.18 14.05 7.59
C ALA A 115 0.25 13.54 8.98
N PRO A 116 -0.61 13.69 10.01
CA PRO A 116 -0.32 13.17 11.34
C PRO A 116 -0.02 11.66 11.34
N PRO A 117 0.88 11.18 12.22
CA PRO A 117 1.24 9.77 12.32
C PRO A 117 0.03 8.83 12.42
N GLU A 118 -1.00 9.21 13.16
CA GLU A 118 -2.23 8.44 13.31
C GLU A 118 -2.95 8.23 11.97
N VAL A 119 -2.98 9.27 11.13
CA VAL A 119 -3.60 9.21 9.79
C VAL A 119 -2.79 8.29 8.88
N VAL A 120 -1.46 8.37 8.95
CA VAL A 120 -0.57 7.50 8.15
C VAL A 120 -0.73 6.04 8.55
N ARG A 121 -0.71 5.70 9.87
CA ARG A 121 -0.93 4.32 10.35
C ARG A 121 -2.29 3.79 9.92
N ALA A 122 -3.37 4.57 10.12
CA ALA A 122 -4.71 4.18 9.69
C ALA A 122 -4.76 3.95 8.17
N THR A 123 -4.14 4.82 7.37
CA THR A 123 -4.09 4.68 5.91
C THR A 123 -3.39 3.39 5.49
N MET A 124 -2.26 3.07 6.10
CA MET A 124 -1.50 1.84 5.80
C MET A 124 -2.28 0.59 6.18
N LEU A 125 -2.89 0.57 7.38
CA LEU A 125 -3.72 -0.53 7.83
C LEU A 125 -4.92 -0.76 6.90
N LEU A 126 -5.67 0.30 6.60
CA LEU A 126 -6.83 0.22 5.70
C LEU A 126 -6.43 -0.24 4.30
N ARG A 127 -5.26 0.20 3.82
CA ARG A 127 -4.75 -0.26 2.52
C ARG A 127 -4.38 -1.73 2.56
N ALA A 128 -3.69 -2.20 3.60
CA ALA A 128 -3.39 -3.61 3.79
C ALA A 128 -4.68 -4.46 3.86
N ASN A 129 -5.68 -4.00 4.64
CA ASN A 129 -6.97 -4.68 4.75
C ASN A 129 -7.73 -4.75 3.41
N CYS A 130 -7.69 -3.68 2.62
CA CYS A 130 -8.28 -3.67 1.27
C CYS A 130 -7.60 -4.71 0.35
N MET A 131 -6.27 -4.81 0.39
CA MET A 131 -5.51 -5.80 -0.39
C MET A 131 -5.73 -7.24 0.11
N ALA A 132 -5.91 -7.44 1.43
CA ALA A 132 -6.19 -8.74 2.04
C ALA A 132 -7.48 -9.40 1.53
N ARG A 133 -8.37 -8.62 0.89
CA ARG A 133 -9.56 -9.15 0.20
C ARG A 133 -9.23 -10.05 -0.99
N GLY A 134 -8.03 -9.96 -1.55
CA GLY A 134 -7.60 -10.76 -2.68
C GLY A 134 -8.14 -10.31 -4.05
N ASN A 135 -8.57 -9.05 -4.19
CA ASN A 135 -9.13 -8.55 -5.45
C ASN A 135 -8.12 -7.71 -6.27
N SER A 136 -6.95 -7.40 -5.71
CA SER A 136 -6.00 -6.45 -6.31
C SER A 136 -4.88 -7.12 -7.11
N GLY A 137 -4.73 -8.44 -7.02
CA GLY A 137 -3.66 -9.19 -7.69
C GLY A 137 -2.25 -8.78 -7.26
N VAL A 138 -2.09 -8.14 -6.11
CA VAL A 138 -0.78 -7.78 -5.54
C VAL A 138 -0.05 -9.01 -5.03
N ARG A 139 1.25 -8.89 -4.81
CA ARG A 139 2.03 -9.94 -4.14
C ARG A 139 1.72 -9.92 -2.64
N ARG A 140 1.73 -11.09 -2.02
CA ARG A 140 1.51 -11.25 -0.57
C ARG A 140 2.52 -10.44 0.24
N GLU A 141 3.78 -10.46 -0.17
CA GLU A 141 4.86 -9.75 0.51
C GLU A 141 4.63 -8.23 0.58
N LEU A 142 3.86 -7.65 -0.34
CA LEU A 142 3.50 -6.23 -0.27
C LEU A 142 2.55 -5.96 0.90
N VAL A 143 1.57 -6.83 1.13
CA VAL A 143 0.63 -6.68 2.24
C VAL A 143 1.35 -6.87 3.58
N GLU A 144 2.19 -7.90 3.66
CA GLU A 144 3.02 -8.17 4.85
C GLU A 144 4.00 -7.04 5.15
N LEU A 145 4.60 -6.43 4.11
CA LEU A 145 5.49 -5.27 4.27
C LEU A 145 4.75 -4.05 4.83
N LEU A 146 3.54 -3.77 4.36
CA LEU A 146 2.73 -2.68 4.92
C LEU A 146 2.41 -2.92 6.40
N LEU A 147 2.09 -4.15 6.78
CA LEU A 147 1.84 -4.51 8.18
C LEU A 147 3.12 -4.43 9.01
N ALA A 148 4.26 -4.86 8.47
CA ALA A 148 5.54 -4.71 9.14
C ALA A 148 5.88 -3.22 9.37
N PHE A 149 5.61 -2.34 8.41
CA PHE A 149 5.79 -0.90 8.59
C PHE A 149 4.91 -0.35 9.71
N VAL A 150 3.64 -0.78 9.79
CA VAL A 150 2.74 -0.41 10.88
C VAL A 150 3.27 -0.92 12.22
N ASN A 151 3.67 -2.19 12.30
CA ASN A 151 4.16 -2.83 13.51
C ASN A 151 5.47 -2.21 14.05
N HIS A 152 6.33 -1.74 13.15
CA HIS A 152 7.61 -1.11 13.51
C HIS A 152 7.57 0.42 13.50
N ASP A 153 6.38 1.02 13.38
CA ASP A 153 6.18 2.47 13.34
C ASP A 153 7.00 3.17 12.24
N VAL A 154 7.24 2.49 11.12
CA VAL A 154 7.92 3.05 9.95
C VAL A 154 6.89 3.77 9.09
N LEU A 155 6.79 5.09 9.26
CA LEU A 155 5.75 5.90 8.66
C LEU A 155 6.33 6.75 7.51
N PRO A 156 5.86 6.55 6.26
CA PRO A 156 6.28 7.41 5.15
C PRO A 156 5.75 8.84 5.35
N PRO A 157 6.51 9.87 4.94
CA PRO A 157 6.07 11.26 5.02
C PRO A 157 5.07 11.54 3.91
N ILE A 158 3.78 11.50 4.23
CA ILE A 158 2.70 11.77 3.28
C ILE A 158 2.27 13.22 3.40
N PRO A 159 2.40 14.07 2.35
CA PRO A 159 1.85 15.41 2.37
C PRO A 159 0.33 15.40 2.47
N GLU A 160 -0.24 16.30 3.25
CA GLU A 160 -1.70 16.39 3.45
C GLU A 160 -2.47 16.75 2.18
N ARG A 161 -1.83 17.46 1.25
CA ARG A 161 -2.47 17.97 0.06
C ARG A 161 -1.94 17.30 -1.19
N GLY A 162 -2.84 16.69 -1.92
CA GLY A 162 -2.59 16.09 -3.21
C GLY A 162 -3.74 16.35 -4.17
N SER A 163 -3.66 15.84 -5.40
CA SER A 163 -4.79 15.92 -6.31
C SER A 163 -5.92 14.99 -5.85
N CYS A 164 -7.13 15.50 -5.87
CA CYS A 164 -8.36 14.73 -5.61
C CYS A 164 -9.22 14.78 -6.87
N GLY A 165 -8.97 13.86 -7.78
CA GLY A 165 -9.76 13.71 -9.02
C GLY A 165 -10.76 12.57 -8.92
N ALA A 166 -11.31 12.14 -10.05
CA ALA A 166 -12.22 10.99 -10.15
C ALA A 166 -11.59 9.66 -9.68
N SER A 167 -10.26 9.56 -9.67
CA SER A 167 -9.50 8.40 -9.19
C SER A 167 -9.35 8.35 -7.66
N GLY A 168 -9.76 9.39 -6.92
CA GLY A 168 -9.55 9.50 -5.48
C GLY A 168 -8.09 9.83 -5.12
N ASP A 169 -7.54 9.17 -4.12
CA ASP A 169 -6.30 9.55 -3.45
C ASP A 169 -5.04 8.89 -4.04
N LEU A 170 -4.78 9.08 -5.34
CA LEU A 170 -3.57 8.53 -5.94
C LEU A 170 -2.30 9.18 -5.41
N VAL A 171 -2.31 10.50 -5.19
CA VAL A 171 -1.12 11.24 -4.75
C VAL A 171 -0.69 10.83 -3.34
N PRO A 172 -1.52 10.88 -2.30
CA PRO A 172 -1.12 10.43 -0.96
C PRO A 172 -0.65 8.98 -0.95
N LEU A 173 -1.36 8.06 -1.61
CA LEU A 173 -1.00 6.65 -1.65
C LEU A 173 0.29 6.36 -2.44
N SER A 174 0.72 7.23 -3.35
CA SER A 174 1.98 7.06 -4.06
C SER A 174 3.18 7.13 -3.13
N TYR A 175 3.09 7.89 -2.04
CA TYR A 175 4.13 7.97 -1.01
C TYR A 175 4.30 6.70 -0.18
N LEU A 176 3.33 5.78 -0.22
CA LEU A 176 3.50 4.43 0.35
C LEU A 176 4.35 3.52 -0.53
N GLY A 177 4.47 3.85 -1.83
CA GLY A 177 5.17 3.04 -2.82
C GLY A 177 6.48 3.63 -3.33
N SER A 178 6.89 4.79 -2.80
CA SER A 178 8.07 5.56 -3.26
C SER A 178 9.38 5.12 -2.62
#